data_4a202ab368b35c2466c94764bc300b80
#
_entry.id   4a202ab368b35c2466c94764bc300b80
#
_cell.length_a   1.000
_cell.length_b   1.000
_cell.length_c   1.000
_cell.angle_alpha   90.00
_cell.angle_beta   90.00
_cell.angle_gamma   90.00
#
_symmetry.space_group_name_H-M   'P 1'
#
loop_
_entity.id
_entity.type
_entity.pdbx_description
1 polymer ?
#
loop_
_entity_poly.entity_id
_entity_poly.type
_entity_poly.pdbx_seq_one_letter_code
_entity_poly.pdbx_strand_id
1 'polypeptide(L)'
;LCNISEIERLGIGKECTLSVIKANKIIPKCIAVKDAVGAPEIPSQCPVCHAPTKVHVSENSGTKTLHCTNPDCTAKNVKKFTRFVSKWGMDIDGLSIQTMLRFMNAGFIHEFADIFRLKEHFGEISQMEGFGEKSVANMEQSIEKSRQVHPVNFIFALCIPLIGVDAGKKIV
;
A
#
# COMPACT_ATOMS: atom_id res chain seq x y z
N LEU A 1 -5.96 12.44 8.13
CA LEU A 1 -7.37 12.05 8.28
C LEU A 1 -7.58 10.67 7.68
N CYS A 2 -8.25 9.78 8.41
CA CYS A 2 -8.28 8.36 8.07
C CYS A 2 -9.42 7.99 7.09
N ASN A 3 -10.54 8.73 7.12
CA ASN A 3 -11.72 8.44 6.30
C ASN A 3 -12.67 9.64 6.20
N ILE A 4 -13.65 9.55 5.30
CA ILE A 4 -14.64 10.60 5.05
C ILE A 4 -15.55 10.82 6.27
N SER A 5 -15.95 9.73 6.97
CA SER A 5 -16.82 9.85 8.14
C SER A 5 -16.21 10.73 9.24
N GLU A 6 -14.89 10.69 9.44
CA GLU A 6 -14.21 11.58 10.40
C GLU A 6 -14.19 13.03 9.94
N ILE A 7 -14.05 13.26 8.64
CA ILE A 7 -14.11 14.60 8.04
C ILE A 7 -15.50 15.19 8.25
N GLU A 8 -16.54 14.43 7.94
CA GLU A 8 -17.93 14.85 8.12
C GLU A 8 -18.29 15.05 9.60
N ARG A 9 -17.90 14.10 10.47
CA ARG A 9 -18.17 14.16 11.91
C ARG A 9 -17.57 15.37 12.59
N LEU A 10 -16.37 15.77 12.18
CA LEU A 10 -15.67 16.92 12.74
C LEU A 10 -15.98 18.24 12.03
N GLY A 11 -16.70 18.20 10.91
CA GLY A 11 -16.99 19.40 10.12
C GLY A 11 -15.71 20.03 9.54
N ILE A 12 -14.72 19.20 9.12
CA ILE A 12 -13.45 19.70 8.62
C ILE A 12 -13.65 20.34 7.25
N GLY A 13 -13.36 21.63 7.13
CA GLY A 13 -13.38 22.38 5.87
C GLY A 13 -11.97 22.79 5.43
N LYS A 14 -11.90 23.62 4.38
CA LYS A 14 -10.67 24.29 3.99
C LYS A 14 -10.29 25.34 5.05
N GLU A 15 -8.99 25.56 5.22
CA GLU A 15 -8.44 26.62 6.08
C GLU A 15 -8.92 26.57 7.55
N CYS A 16 -9.22 25.37 8.07
CA CYS A 16 -9.65 25.21 9.45
C CYS A 16 -8.46 24.98 10.39
N THR A 17 -8.62 25.42 11.63
CA THR A 17 -7.68 25.11 12.72
C THR A 17 -8.06 23.79 13.38
N LEU A 18 -7.13 22.83 13.41
CA LEU A 18 -7.36 21.50 14.00
C LEU A 18 -6.72 21.38 15.37
N SER A 19 -7.49 20.92 16.35
CA SER A 19 -6.95 20.45 17.62
C SER A 19 -6.56 19.00 17.53
N VAL A 20 -5.27 18.69 17.73
CA VAL A 20 -4.70 17.36 17.54
C VAL A 20 -4.08 16.85 18.82
N ILE A 21 -4.37 15.62 19.21
CA ILE A 21 -3.73 14.92 20.33
C ILE A 21 -2.93 13.71 19.84
N LYS A 22 -1.96 13.27 20.63
CA LYS A 22 -1.32 11.95 20.44
C LYS A 22 -2.21 10.86 21.04
N ALA A 23 -2.95 10.14 20.19
CA ALA A 23 -3.66 8.95 20.64
C ALA A 23 -2.67 7.79 20.75
N ASN A 24 -2.81 6.98 21.81
CA ASN A 24 -1.93 5.84 22.10
C ASN A 24 -0.42 6.19 22.08
N LYS A 25 -0.07 7.42 22.50
CA LYS A 25 1.30 7.97 22.56
C LYS A 25 2.00 8.18 21.22
N ILE A 26 1.42 7.76 20.10
CA ILE A 26 2.11 7.76 18.77
C ILE A 26 1.24 8.40 17.68
N ILE A 27 -0.05 8.08 17.61
CA ILE A 27 -0.91 8.42 16.47
C ILE A 27 -1.55 9.80 16.65
N PRO A 28 -1.33 10.76 15.71
CA PRO A 28 -2.05 12.04 15.76
C PRO A 28 -3.53 11.82 15.47
N LYS A 29 -4.40 12.29 16.37
CA LYS A 29 -5.86 12.20 16.25
C LYS A 29 -6.46 13.60 16.35
N CYS A 30 -7.24 14.01 15.35
CA CYS A 30 -8.03 15.24 15.40
C CYS A 30 -9.21 15.04 16.34
N ILE A 31 -9.40 15.97 17.29
CA ILE A 31 -10.47 15.92 18.28
C ILE A 31 -11.48 17.05 18.13
N ALA A 32 -11.06 18.19 17.63
CA ALA A 32 -11.92 19.35 17.41
C ALA A 32 -11.43 20.17 16.21
N VAL A 33 -12.36 20.94 15.65
CA VAL A 33 -12.15 21.87 14.53
C VAL A 33 -12.61 23.26 14.97
N LYS A 34 -11.84 24.30 14.66
CA LYS A 34 -12.21 25.69 14.82
C LYS A 34 -12.12 26.37 13.45
N ASP A 35 -12.96 27.41 13.27
CA ASP A 35 -12.90 28.30 12.10
C ASP A 35 -12.99 27.55 10.75
N ALA A 36 -13.83 26.50 10.69
CA ALA A 36 -14.04 25.77 9.44
C ALA A 36 -14.73 26.64 8.40
N VAL A 37 -14.07 26.90 7.28
CA VAL A 37 -14.62 27.65 6.15
C VAL A 37 -15.02 26.67 5.04
N GLY A 38 -16.32 26.61 4.73
CA GLY A 38 -16.85 25.78 3.65
C GLY A 38 -16.93 24.28 3.95
N ALA A 39 -17.60 23.56 3.06
CA ALA A 39 -17.71 22.10 3.14
C ALA A 39 -16.40 21.42 2.72
N PRO A 40 -16.11 20.23 3.26
CA PRO A 40 -14.96 19.46 2.85
C PRO A 40 -15.07 19.06 1.38
N GLU A 41 -14.04 19.31 0.60
CA GLU A 41 -13.97 18.90 -0.78
C GLU A 41 -13.46 17.46 -0.87
N ILE A 42 -14.35 16.54 -1.25
CA ILE A 42 -13.99 15.15 -1.47
C ILE A 42 -13.56 14.98 -2.93
N PRO A 43 -12.32 14.55 -3.21
CA PRO A 43 -11.84 14.44 -4.58
C PRO A 43 -12.69 13.49 -5.42
N SER A 44 -13.21 13.97 -6.55
CA SER A 44 -13.96 13.17 -7.53
C SER A 44 -13.05 12.33 -8.44
N GLN A 45 -11.75 12.64 -8.48
CA GLN A 45 -10.75 11.96 -9.29
C GLN A 45 -9.56 11.49 -8.45
N CYS A 46 -8.98 10.36 -8.84
CA CYS A 46 -7.77 9.85 -8.24
C CYS A 46 -6.56 10.75 -8.55
N PRO A 47 -5.77 11.20 -7.57
CA PRO A 47 -4.62 12.07 -7.82
C PRO A 47 -3.48 11.39 -8.58
N VAL A 48 -3.51 10.07 -8.74
CA VAL A 48 -2.43 9.30 -9.40
C VAL A 48 -2.79 8.93 -10.84
N CYS A 49 -3.99 8.41 -11.07
CA CYS A 49 -4.39 7.92 -12.41
C CYS A 49 -5.56 8.70 -13.03
N HIS A 50 -6.05 9.73 -12.36
CA HIS A 50 -7.16 10.61 -12.75
C HIS A 50 -8.50 9.89 -13.03
N ALA A 51 -8.58 8.59 -12.77
CA ALA A 51 -9.84 7.86 -12.85
C ALA A 51 -10.83 8.32 -11.76
N PRO A 52 -12.15 8.16 -11.97
CA PRO A 52 -13.14 8.52 -10.97
C PRO A 52 -12.89 7.85 -9.63
N THR A 53 -13.28 8.53 -8.56
CA THR A 53 -13.30 7.97 -7.21
C THR A 53 -14.72 7.61 -6.80
N LYS A 54 -14.86 6.63 -5.91
CA LYS A 54 -16.16 6.20 -5.36
C LYS A 54 -16.07 6.10 -3.84
N VAL A 55 -17.11 6.59 -3.17
CA VAL A 55 -17.27 6.40 -1.73
C VAL A 55 -17.75 4.97 -1.48
N HIS A 56 -17.03 4.26 -0.64
CA HIS A 56 -17.40 2.94 -0.13
C HIS A 56 -17.86 3.09 1.32
N VAL A 57 -19.02 2.52 1.63
CA VAL A 57 -19.57 2.48 2.99
C VAL A 57 -19.40 1.07 3.53
N SER A 58 -18.71 0.92 4.66
CA SER A 58 -18.54 -0.38 5.32
C SER A 58 -19.87 -0.85 5.90
N GLU A 59 -20.32 -2.04 5.56
CA GLU A 59 -21.57 -2.63 6.04
C GLU A 59 -21.57 -2.81 7.57
N ASN A 60 -20.41 -3.15 8.14
CA ASN A 60 -20.29 -3.43 9.58
C ASN A 60 -20.17 -2.18 10.46
N SER A 61 -19.59 -1.10 9.95
CA SER A 61 -19.25 0.08 10.76
C SER A 61 -19.88 1.39 10.24
N GLY A 62 -20.51 1.38 9.07
CA GLY A 62 -21.00 2.58 8.40
C GLY A 62 -19.89 3.56 7.97
N THR A 63 -18.61 3.19 8.13
CA THR A 63 -17.47 4.07 7.84
C THR A 63 -17.35 4.30 6.34
N LYS A 64 -17.30 5.57 5.95
CA LYS A 64 -17.13 6.02 4.55
C LYS A 64 -15.65 6.17 4.22
N THR A 65 -15.20 5.49 3.17
CA THR A 65 -13.83 5.59 2.63
C THR A 65 -13.86 5.90 1.14
N LEU A 66 -12.83 6.63 0.64
CA LEU A 66 -12.72 6.99 -0.76
C LEU A 66 -11.81 6.01 -1.49
N HIS A 67 -12.30 5.47 -2.59
CA HIS A 67 -11.56 4.50 -3.40
C HIS A 67 -11.49 4.94 -4.86
N CYS A 68 -10.34 4.77 -5.48
CA CYS A 68 -10.18 4.88 -6.92
C CYS A 68 -10.92 3.72 -7.61
N THR A 69 -11.65 3.98 -8.69
CA THR A 69 -12.38 2.93 -9.43
C THR A 69 -11.50 2.14 -10.40
N ASN A 70 -10.36 2.71 -10.82
CA ASN A 70 -9.43 2.02 -11.72
C ASN A 70 -8.77 0.82 -11.02
N PRO A 71 -8.95 -0.44 -11.50
CA PRO A 71 -8.28 -1.62 -10.95
C PRO A 71 -6.76 -1.56 -11.18
N ASP A 72 -6.32 -0.96 -12.30
CA ASP A 72 -4.92 -0.91 -12.73
C ASP A 72 -4.21 0.38 -12.25
N CYS A 73 -4.77 1.08 -11.29
CA CYS A 73 -4.15 2.26 -10.71
C CYS A 73 -2.78 1.91 -10.11
N THR A 74 -1.72 2.59 -10.57
CA THR A 74 -0.35 2.36 -10.10
C THR A 74 -0.22 2.40 -8.59
N ALA A 75 -0.91 3.33 -7.92
CA ALA A 75 -0.91 3.40 -6.45
C ALA A 75 -1.51 2.17 -5.77
N LYS A 76 -2.52 1.53 -6.39
CA LYS A 76 -3.09 0.27 -5.89
C LYS A 76 -2.13 -0.89 -6.12
N ASN A 77 -1.57 -0.97 -7.33
CA ASN A 77 -0.65 -2.03 -7.69
C ASN A 77 0.59 -2.00 -6.81
N VAL A 78 1.23 -0.85 -6.65
CA VAL A 78 2.38 -0.70 -5.74
C VAL A 78 2.06 -1.17 -4.33
N LYS A 79 0.87 -0.85 -3.79
CA LYS A 79 0.45 -1.34 -2.46
C LYS A 79 0.30 -2.85 -2.41
N LYS A 80 -0.24 -3.49 -3.47
CA LYS A 80 -0.34 -4.95 -3.55
C LYS A 80 1.05 -5.60 -3.53
N PHE A 81 1.97 -5.10 -4.36
CA PHE A 81 3.33 -5.60 -4.43
C PHE A 81 4.11 -5.37 -3.13
N THR A 82 3.97 -4.19 -2.52
CA THR A 82 4.59 -3.89 -1.22
C THR A 82 4.09 -4.85 -0.12
N ARG A 83 2.79 -5.16 -0.13
CA ARG A 83 2.22 -6.15 0.79
C ARG A 83 2.75 -7.56 0.49
N PHE A 84 2.86 -7.91 -0.80
CA PHE A 84 3.38 -9.21 -1.24
C PHE A 84 4.79 -9.46 -0.70
N VAL A 85 5.70 -8.49 -0.85
CA VAL A 85 7.09 -8.62 -0.42
C VAL A 85 7.32 -8.35 1.07
N SER A 86 6.31 -7.86 1.80
CA SER A 86 6.44 -7.49 3.22
C SER A 86 6.81 -8.67 4.10
N LYS A 87 7.30 -8.39 5.32
CA LYS A 87 7.62 -9.38 6.35
C LYS A 87 6.48 -10.35 6.67
N TRP A 88 5.23 -9.90 6.58
CA TRP A 88 4.03 -10.73 6.79
C TRP A 88 3.59 -11.48 5.52
N GLY A 89 4.12 -11.08 4.37
CA GLY A 89 3.95 -11.76 3.09
C GLY A 89 5.11 -12.71 2.80
N MET A 90 5.75 -12.50 1.66
CA MET A 90 6.85 -13.34 1.19
C MET A 90 8.19 -13.06 1.89
N ASP A 91 8.28 -12.05 2.76
CA ASP A 91 9.48 -11.64 3.52
C ASP A 91 10.71 -11.43 2.62
N ILE A 92 10.53 -10.65 1.55
CA ILE A 92 11.58 -10.34 0.58
C ILE A 92 12.19 -8.97 0.90
N ASP A 93 13.45 -8.97 1.32
CA ASP A 93 14.22 -7.76 1.56
C ASP A 93 14.74 -7.13 0.25
N GLY A 94 15.02 -5.82 0.30
CA GLY A 94 15.57 -5.07 -0.84
C GLY A 94 14.52 -4.53 -1.82
N LEU A 95 13.26 -4.94 -1.72
CA LEU A 95 12.14 -4.47 -2.54
C LEU A 95 11.28 -3.41 -1.81
N SER A 96 11.86 -2.24 -1.55
CA SER A 96 11.13 -1.09 -1.00
C SER A 96 10.04 -0.59 -1.97
N ILE A 97 9.13 0.27 -1.50
CA ILE A 97 8.14 0.93 -2.36
C ILE A 97 8.81 1.64 -3.55
N GLN A 98 9.92 2.33 -3.30
CA GLN A 98 10.64 3.07 -4.35
C GLN A 98 11.32 2.12 -5.34
N THR A 99 11.94 1.06 -4.84
CA THR A 99 12.52 0.00 -5.67
C THR A 99 11.45 -0.64 -6.56
N MET A 100 10.30 -0.98 -5.96
CA MET A 100 9.18 -1.58 -6.66
C MET A 100 8.66 -0.67 -7.80
N LEU A 101 8.48 0.62 -7.52
CA LEU A 101 8.08 1.61 -8.54
C LEU A 101 9.10 1.69 -9.69
N ARG A 102 10.39 1.70 -9.37
CA ARG A 102 11.46 1.74 -10.40
C ARG A 102 11.43 0.51 -11.29
N PHE A 103 11.27 -0.68 -10.71
CA PHE A 103 11.22 -1.93 -11.46
C PHE A 103 9.95 -2.08 -12.28
N MET A 104 8.80 -1.62 -11.77
CA MET A 104 7.56 -1.57 -12.54
C MET A 104 7.65 -0.58 -13.71
N ASN A 105 8.25 0.59 -13.50
CA ASN A 105 8.44 1.59 -14.56
C ASN A 105 9.46 1.13 -15.61
N ALA A 106 10.46 0.34 -15.21
CA ALA A 106 11.43 -0.28 -16.14
C ALA A 106 10.85 -1.50 -16.89
N GLY A 107 9.63 -1.94 -16.53
CA GLY A 107 9.00 -3.09 -17.17
C GLY A 107 9.49 -4.46 -16.66
N PHE A 108 10.24 -4.50 -15.56
CA PHE A 108 10.75 -5.76 -14.99
C PHE A 108 9.68 -6.50 -14.17
N ILE A 109 8.66 -5.79 -13.65
CA ILE A 109 7.61 -6.34 -12.79
C ILE A 109 6.24 -5.88 -13.30
N HIS A 110 5.40 -6.84 -13.70
CA HIS A 110 3.99 -6.66 -14.07
C HIS A 110 3.07 -7.48 -13.16
N GLU A 111 3.51 -8.68 -12.77
CA GLU A 111 2.79 -9.59 -11.89
C GLU A 111 3.68 -10.10 -10.75
N PHE A 112 3.10 -10.75 -9.74
CA PHE A 112 3.86 -11.25 -8.58
C PHE A 112 4.92 -12.30 -8.98
N ALA A 113 4.66 -13.09 -10.02
CA ALA A 113 5.58 -14.10 -10.51
C ALA A 113 6.89 -13.49 -11.05
N ASP A 114 6.84 -12.25 -11.58
CA ASP A 114 8.02 -11.59 -12.14
C ASP A 114 9.07 -11.29 -11.07
N ILE A 115 8.65 -11.12 -9.80
CA ILE A 115 9.58 -10.97 -8.67
C ILE A 115 10.55 -12.16 -8.60
N PHE A 116 10.06 -13.36 -8.87
CA PHE A 116 10.88 -14.58 -8.87
C PHE A 116 11.70 -14.79 -10.16
N ARG A 117 11.45 -13.97 -11.18
CA ARG A 117 12.18 -13.91 -12.45
C ARG A 117 13.16 -12.73 -12.51
N LEU A 118 13.21 -11.86 -11.50
CA LEU A 118 14.06 -10.66 -11.48
C LEU A 118 15.54 -10.96 -11.76
N LYS A 119 16.00 -12.17 -11.51
CA LYS A 119 17.37 -12.60 -11.86
C LYS A 119 17.69 -12.42 -13.34
N GLU A 120 16.70 -12.48 -14.22
CA GLU A 120 16.87 -12.31 -15.66
C GLU A 120 17.26 -10.84 -16.00
N HIS A 121 16.96 -9.90 -15.11
CA HIS A 121 17.23 -8.47 -15.22
C HIS A 121 18.36 -7.98 -14.31
N PHE A 122 19.02 -8.84 -13.56
CA PHE A 122 20.07 -8.42 -12.60
C PHE A 122 21.24 -7.69 -13.27
N GLY A 123 21.56 -8.02 -14.52
CA GLY A 123 22.54 -7.29 -15.31
C GLY A 123 22.16 -5.82 -15.52
N GLU A 124 20.92 -5.56 -15.85
CA GLU A 124 20.38 -4.20 -16.03
C GLU A 124 20.20 -3.50 -14.68
N ILE A 125 19.66 -4.20 -13.68
CA ILE A 125 19.44 -3.67 -12.34
C ILE A 125 20.76 -3.22 -11.69
N SER A 126 21.85 -3.97 -11.87
CA SER A 126 23.16 -3.62 -11.30
C SER A 126 23.73 -2.31 -11.86
N GLN A 127 23.30 -1.89 -13.04
CA GLN A 127 23.67 -0.62 -13.67
C GLN A 127 22.77 0.56 -13.23
N MET A 128 21.67 0.29 -12.55
CA MET A 128 20.77 1.34 -12.06
C MET A 128 21.37 2.05 -10.85
N GLU A 129 21.19 3.38 -10.77
CA GLU A 129 21.64 4.17 -9.63
C GLU A 129 21.10 3.61 -8.30
N GLY A 130 22.00 3.39 -7.34
CA GLY A 130 21.68 2.85 -6.02
C GLY A 130 21.62 1.32 -5.95
N PHE A 131 21.90 0.61 -7.07
CA PHE A 131 22.03 -0.84 -7.12
C PHE A 131 23.43 -1.22 -7.55
N GLY A 132 24.17 -1.90 -6.69
CA GLY A 132 25.44 -2.51 -7.01
C GLY A 132 25.35 -4.02 -6.89
N GLU A 133 26.41 -4.73 -7.27
CA GLU A 133 26.48 -6.20 -7.22
C GLU A 133 26.07 -6.80 -5.87
N LYS A 134 26.50 -6.19 -4.76
CA LYS A 134 26.12 -6.63 -3.42
C LYS A 134 24.62 -6.49 -3.15
N SER A 135 24.00 -5.42 -3.64
CA SER A 135 22.55 -5.19 -3.48
C SER A 135 21.76 -6.24 -4.26
N VAL A 136 22.19 -6.53 -5.49
CA VAL A 136 21.58 -7.53 -6.36
C VAL A 136 21.71 -8.93 -5.75
N ALA A 137 22.91 -9.30 -5.26
CA ALA A 137 23.16 -10.59 -4.62
C ALA A 137 22.29 -10.79 -3.36
N ASN A 138 22.15 -9.75 -2.53
CA ASN A 138 21.28 -9.81 -1.35
C ASN A 138 19.80 -9.97 -1.74
N MET A 139 19.37 -9.30 -2.80
CA MET A 139 18.00 -9.41 -3.32
C MET A 139 17.75 -10.83 -3.86
N GLU A 140 18.67 -11.39 -4.63
CA GLU A 140 18.57 -12.77 -5.12
C GLU A 140 18.44 -13.76 -3.98
N GLN A 141 19.32 -13.66 -2.97
CA GLN A 141 19.27 -14.53 -1.79
C GLN A 141 17.93 -14.41 -1.05
N SER A 142 17.41 -13.20 -0.92
CA SER A 142 16.12 -12.95 -0.25
C SER A 142 14.94 -13.53 -1.03
N ILE A 143 14.95 -13.40 -2.36
CA ILE A 143 13.93 -14.00 -3.23
C ILE A 143 13.96 -15.53 -3.13
N GLU A 144 15.14 -16.15 -3.20
CA GLU A 144 15.24 -17.62 -3.10
C GLU A 144 14.79 -18.13 -1.71
N LYS A 145 15.17 -17.44 -0.63
CA LYS A 145 14.70 -17.76 0.73
C LYS A 145 13.19 -17.70 0.84
N SER A 146 12.55 -16.73 0.17
CA SER A 146 11.11 -16.53 0.23
C SER A 146 10.29 -17.67 -0.39
N ARG A 147 10.89 -18.54 -1.21
CA ARG A 147 10.22 -19.72 -1.77
C ARG A 147 9.78 -20.74 -0.70
N GLN A 148 10.29 -20.61 0.52
CA GLN A 148 10.00 -21.50 1.65
C GLN A 148 9.21 -20.79 2.77
N VAL A 149 8.48 -19.73 2.46
CA VAL A 149 7.66 -19.05 3.46
C VAL A 149 6.50 -19.93 3.94
N HIS A 150 6.05 -19.66 5.16
CA HIS A 150 4.91 -20.37 5.73
C HIS A 150 3.63 -20.12 4.89
N PRO A 151 2.78 -21.13 4.65
CA PRO A 151 1.56 -20.98 3.82
C PRO A 151 0.65 -19.83 4.23
N VAL A 152 0.52 -19.53 5.53
CA VAL A 152 -0.23 -18.36 6.04
C VAL A 152 0.29 -17.04 5.46
N ASN A 153 1.63 -16.89 5.37
CA ASN A 153 2.26 -15.71 4.81
C ASN A 153 2.00 -15.60 3.30
N PHE A 154 2.07 -16.72 2.60
CA PHE A 154 1.75 -16.77 1.17
C PHE A 154 0.29 -16.35 0.90
N ILE A 155 -0.67 -16.91 1.65
CA ILE A 155 -2.08 -16.53 1.54
C ILE A 155 -2.27 -15.04 1.81
N PHE A 156 -1.62 -14.50 2.84
CA PHE A 156 -1.65 -13.06 3.12
C PHE A 156 -1.04 -12.22 1.99
N ALA A 157 0.06 -12.69 1.40
CA ALA A 157 0.76 -12.02 0.30
C ALA A 157 -0.12 -11.88 -0.94
N LEU A 158 -0.98 -12.85 -1.24
CA LEU A 158 -1.88 -12.83 -2.41
C LEU A 158 -2.90 -11.68 -2.40
N CYS A 159 -2.99 -10.91 -1.32
CA CYS A 159 -3.89 -9.76 -1.21
C CYS A 159 -5.38 -10.09 -1.45
N ILE A 160 -5.81 -11.30 -1.12
CA ILE A 160 -7.20 -11.72 -1.27
C ILE A 160 -8.08 -10.83 -0.38
N PRO A 161 -9.17 -10.24 -0.91
CA PRO A 161 -10.06 -9.39 -0.13
C PRO A 161 -10.57 -10.12 1.13
N LEU A 162 -10.62 -9.41 2.26
CA LEU A 162 -11.07 -9.89 3.58
C LEU A 162 -10.18 -10.98 4.22
N ILE A 163 -9.15 -11.46 3.55
CA ILE A 163 -8.20 -12.42 4.11
C ILE A 163 -6.97 -11.71 4.66
N GLY A 164 -6.91 -11.60 5.98
CA GLY A 164 -5.73 -11.16 6.73
C GLY A 164 -4.97 -12.36 7.30
N VAL A 165 -3.95 -12.10 8.12
CA VAL A 165 -3.13 -13.14 8.77
C VAL A 165 -3.99 -14.09 9.61
N ASP A 166 -4.95 -13.56 10.38
CA ASP A 166 -5.78 -14.39 11.26
C ASP A 166 -6.76 -15.28 10.49
N ALA A 167 -7.30 -14.78 9.37
CA ALA A 167 -8.09 -15.61 8.46
C ALA A 167 -7.21 -16.68 7.78
N GLY A 168 -6.00 -16.32 7.35
CA GLY A 168 -5.03 -17.24 6.80
C GLY A 168 -4.69 -18.40 7.72
N LYS A 169 -4.51 -18.14 9.03
CA LYS A 169 -4.27 -19.17 10.06
C LYS A 169 -5.40 -20.18 10.24
N LYS A 170 -6.62 -19.81 9.83
CA LYS A 170 -7.78 -20.72 9.90
C LYS A 170 -7.94 -21.59 8.66
N ILE A 171 -7.25 -21.22 7.57
CA ILE A 171 -7.30 -21.92 6.27
C ILE A 171 -6.21 -22.98 6.20
N VAL A 172 -5.08 -22.73 6.85
CA VAL A 172 -3.91 -23.63 6.95
C VAL A 172 -3.95 -24.41 8.27
#